data_ffb351b8231c00021ad28480af73ad22
#
_entry.id   ffb351b8231c00021ad28480af73ad22
#
_cell.length_a   1.000
_cell.length_b   1.000
_cell.length_c   1.000
_cell.angle_alpha   90.00
_cell.angle_beta   90.00
_cell.angle_gamma   90.00
#
_symmetry.space_group_name_H-M   'P 1'
#
loop_
_entity.id
_entity.type
_entity.pdbx_description
1 polymer ?
#
loop_
_entity_poly.entity_id
_entity_poly.type
_entity_poly.pdbx_seq_one_letter_code
_entity_poly.pdbx_strand_id
1 'polypeptide(L)'
;MERLQGLLGIIAILAVIYVLSSSRKNIKWRTIGVGLVLQVVFCFLVLAWDPGFKALKGVANGLTKLTDFTNEGTQFVFGGLFGDDFVFALNVLPVIIFLGAIIAALYYLRVIQYFVEYVGSAIKWLMGTSKVESVWATTVIFLGQSEAPLVIKPYLPKLTRSELYTCMVGGFASVAGSTLIGYSLLGAPLEYLLAASLMNAPGSLLVAKGLMPETEETNLDATVKDVRDTESKNIIDAISSGAMAGGKIAISVACLLIAFIASIVMLSAILGGIGSLFGQDNWSLEGLFGIIFAPVAWLIGTPWNEALEVGNFIGQKTILNEFVGYTAFGESVDELSDKAILISSFALAGFANLSSIGIQIGSIGGLVPERRGEVAKLGPRALFGGFLTNMLNAAIVGVIVAPMVL
;
A
#
# COMPACT_ATOMS: atom_id res chain seq x y z
N MET A 1 2.18 14.18 25.79
CA MET A 1 0.84 13.62 25.49
C MET A 1 0.79 12.91 24.14
N GLU A 2 1.48 13.37 23.14
CA GLU A 2 1.41 12.87 21.76
C GLU A 2 1.91 11.43 21.54
N ARG A 3 2.94 10.97 22.25
CA ARG A 3 3.39 9.55 22.20
C ARG A 3 2.35 8.58 22.76
N LEU A 4 1.62 9.01 23.81
CA LEU A 4 0.57 8.19 24.42
C LEU A 4 -0.59 7.93 23.45
N GLN A 5 -0.90 8.88 22.60
CA GLN A 5 -1.95 8.80 21.60
C GLN A 5 -1.67 7.69 20.56
N GLY A 6 -0.49 7.69 19.92
CA GLY A 6 -0.11 6.63 18.99
C GLY A 6 -0.02 5.25 19.65
N LEU A 7 0.40 5.15 20.91
CA LEU A 7 0.37 3.90 21.69
C LEU A 7 -1.07 3.42 21.92
N LEU A 8 -1.99 4.32 22.19
CA LEU A 8 -3.42 4.00 22.29
C LEU A 8 -3.94 3.47 20.93
N GLY A 9 -3.49 4.05 19.82
CA GLY A 9 -3.81 3.59 18.47
C GLY A 9 -3.34 2.16 18.22
N ILE A 10 -2.09 1.85 18.56
CA ILE A 10 -1.56 0.48 18.44
C ILE A 10 -2.38 -0.50 19.27
N ILE A 11 -2.67 -0.16 20.53
CA ILE A 11 -3.47 -1.02 21.43
C ILE A 11 -4.90 -1.19 20.88
N ALA A 12 -5.53 -0.11 20.41
CA ALA A 12 -6.89 -0.16 19.85
C ALA A 12 -6.94 -1.05 18.60
N ILE A 13 -5.97 -0.92 17.69
CA ILE A 13 -5.90 -1.75 16.48
C ILE A 13 -5.72 -3.22 16.85
N LEU A 14 -4.81 -3.54 17.78
CA LEU A 14 -4.62 -4.91 18.26
C LEU A 14 -5.87 -5.46 18.95
N ALA A 15 -6.58 -4.64 19.71
CA ALA A 15 -7.85 -5.01 20.33
C ALA A 15 -8.94 -5.29 19.28
N VAL A 16 -9.05 -4.46 18.24
CA VAL A 16 -9.97 -4.66 17.10
C VAL A 16 -9.65 -5.99 16.40
N ILE A 17 -8.36 -6.27 16.12
CA ILE A 17 -7.92 -7.53 15.52
C ILE A 17 -8.35 -8.73 16.39
N TYR A 18 -8.14 -8.65 17.69
CA TYR A 18 -8.52 -9.72 18.62
C TYR A 18 -10.05 -9.92 18.71
N VAL A 19 -10.81 -8.82 18.81
CA VAL A 19 -12.28 -8.87 18.91
C VAL A 19 -12.91 -9.43 17.64
N LEU A 20 -12.41 -9.01 16.46
CA LEU A 20 -12.92 -9.41 15.14
C LEU A 20 -12.29 -10.70 14.60
N SER A 21 -11.42 -11.35 15.37
CA SER A 21 -10.81 -12.61 14.99
C SER A 21 -11.84 -13.71 14.76
N SER A 22 -11.69 -14.47 13.66
CA SER A 22 -12.56 -15.61 13.35
C SER A 22 -12.35 -16.77 14.31
N SER A 23 -11.19 -16.88 14.94
CA SER A 23 -10.87 -17.95 15.90
C SER A 23 -9.82 -17.49 16.92
N ARG A 24 -10.26 -16.80 17.96
CA ARG A 24 -9.38 -16.23 19.00
C ARG A 24 -8.46 -17.27 19.66
N LYS A 25 -8.92 -18.52 19.78
CA LYS A 25 -8.16 -19.63 20.42
C LYS A 25 -6.95 -20.06 19.58
N ASN A 26 -7.04 -19.89 18.25
CA ASN A 26 -6.00 -20.31 17.31
C ASN A 26 -5.04 -19.18 16.94
N ILE A 27 -5.15 -18.00 17.57
CA ILE A 27 -4.19 -16.92 17.38
C ILE A 27 -2.82 -17.37 17.86
N LYS A 28 -1.84 -17.40 16.93
CA LYS A 28 -0.43 -17.64 17.27
C LYS A 28 0.20 -16.34 17.75
N TRP A 29 0.28 -16.17 19.06
CA TRP A 29 0.84 -14.95 19.69
C TRP A 29 2.27 -14.65 19.27
N ARG A 30 3.05 -15.68 18.90
CA ARG A 30 4.37 -15.51 18.30
C ARG A 30 4.29 -14.69 17.01
N THR A 31 3.37 -15.01 16.10
CA THR A 31 3.20 -14.29 14.83
C THR A 31 2.82 -12.82 15.07
N ILE A 32 1.91 -12.57 16.03
CA ILE A 32 1.48 -11.22 16.38
C ILE A 32 2.65 -10.43 17.02
N GLY A 33 3.29 -11.00 18.05
CA GLY A 33 4.37 -10.31 18.77
C GLY A 33 5.60 -10.08 17.92
N VAL A 34 6.06 -11.09 17.19
CA VAL A 34 7.22 -10.95 16.29
C VAL A 34 6.90 -10.00 15.13
N GLY A 35 5.69 -10.04 14.57
CA GLY A 35 5.27 -9.11 13.51
C GLY A 35 5.32 -7.66 13.99
N LEU A 36 4.83 -7.37 15.19
CA LEU A 36 4.90 -6.04 15.79
C LEU A 36 6.35 -5.61 16.06
N VAL A 37 7.17 -6.50 16.62
CA VAL A 37 8.60 -6.23 16.85
C VAL A 37 9.32 -5.93 15.53
N LEU A 38 9.05 -6.70 14.45
CA LEU A 38 9.66 -6.46 13.15
C LEU A 38 9.24 -5.10 12.56
N GLN A 39 7.97 -4.70 12.70
CA GLN A 39 7.53 -3.36 12.27
C GLN A 39 8.27 -2.26 13.05
N VAL A 40 8.37 -2.38 14.37
CA VAL A 40 9.10 -1.43 15.23
C VAL A 40 10.59 -1.40 14.88
N VAL A 41 11.21 -2.56 14.69
CA VAL A 41 12.63 -2.68 14.30
C VAL A 41 12.87 -2.08 12.91
N PHE A 42 12.03 -2.36 11.92
CA PHE A 42 12.16 -1.76 10.60
C PHE A 42 11.97 -0.24 10.67
N CYS A 43 10.94 0.24 11.36
CA CYS A 43 10.73 1.67 11.58
C CYS A 43 11.99 2.32 12.18
N PHE A 44 12.53 1.75 13.26
CA PHE A 44 13.74 2.27 13.89
C PHE A 44 14.95 2.23 12.96
N LEU A 45 15.21 1.10 12.32
CA LEU A 45 16.39 0.93 11.48
C LEU A 45 16.39 1.85 10.26
N VAL A 46 15.22 2.09 9.63
CA VAL A 46 15.18 2.83 8.36
C VAL A 46 14.83 4.30 8.53
N LEU A 47 14.23 4.72 9.67
CA LEU A 47 13.80 6.11 9.86
C LEU A 47 14.47 6.80 11.07
N ALA A 48 14.79 6.07 12.15
CA ALA A 48 15.31 6.64 13.38
C ALA A 48 16.83 6.47 13.55
N TRP A 49 17.43 5.50 12.87
CA TRP A 49 18.88 5.24 12.93
C TRP A 49 19.57 5.87 11.72
N ASP A 50 20.44 6.88 11.97
CA ASP A 50 21.08 7.66 10.90
C ASP A 50 21.71 6.86 9.75
N PRO A 51 22.49 5.76 9.98
CA PRO A 51 23.05 5.01 8.87
C PRO A 51 21.97 4.31 8.04
N GLY A 52 20.91 3.80 8.66
CA GLY A 52 19.78 3.18 7.98
C GLY A 52 18.98 4.21 7.19
N PHE A 53 18.70 5.37 7.76
CA PHE A 53 18.04 6.47 7.05
C PHE A 53 18.84 6.96 5.85
N LYS A 54 20.17 7.10 5.99
CA LYS A 54 21.05 7.45 4.87
C LYS A 54 21.04 6.40 3.77
N ALA A 55 21.02 5.11 4.13
CA ALA A 55 20.91 4.02 3.16
C ALA A 55 19.55 4.07 2.43
N LEU A 56 18.44 4.25 3.16
CA LEU A 56 17.10 4.39 2.59
C LEU A 56 17.02 5.60 1.66
N LYS A 57 17.56 6.75 2.10
CA LYS A 57 17.63 7.97 1.28
C LYS A 57 18.49 7.78 0.03
N GLY A 58 19.55 6.98 0.13
CA GLY A 58 20.35 6.59 -1.04
C GLY A 58 19.54 5.80 -2.07
N VAL A 59 18.69 4.87 -1.62
CA VAL A 59 17.74 4.14 -2.48
C VAL A 59 16.70 5.09 -3.07
N ALA A 60 16.11 5.96 -2.25
CA ALA A 60 15.17 6.97 -2.71
C ALA A 60 15.76 7.87 -3.80
N ASN A 61 16.96 8.41 -3.58
CA ASN A 61 17.69 9.21 -4.57
C ASN A 61 17.97 8.44 -5.86
N GLY A 62 18.28 7.13 -5.76
CA GLY A 62 18.44 6.26 -6.92
C GLY A 62 17.16 6.13 -7.72
N LEU A 63 16.03 5.95 -7.05
CA LEU A 63 14.71 5.89 -7.68
C LEU A 63 14.30 7.24 -8.28
N THR A 64 14.59 8.35 -7.62
CA THR A 64 14.33 9.69 -8.16
C THR A 64 15.11 9.92 -9.47
N LYS A 65 16.35 9.43 -9.58
CA LYS A 65 17.12 9.50 -10.85
C LYS A 65 16.44 8.74 -12.00
N LEU A 66 15.64 7.71 -11.70
CA LEU A 66 14.85 7.05 -12.74
C LEU A 66 13.79 7.96 -13.33
N THR A 67 13.30 8.95 -12.55
CA THR A 67 12.40 9.99 -13.07
C THR A 67 13.11 10.86 -14.11
N ASP A 68 14.38 11.21 -13.87
CA ASP A 68 15.17 12.01 -14.83
C ASP A 68 15.30 11.27 -16.18
N PHE A 69 15.58 9.95 -16.14
CA PHE A 69 15.62 9.14 -17.37
C PHE A 69 14.25 9.03 -18.04
N THR A 70 13.18 8.97 -17.25
CA THR A 70 11.81 8.96 -17.78
C THR A 70 11.50 10.28 -18.48
N ASN A 71 11.95 11.41 -17.91
CA ASN A 71 11.72 12.73 -18.47
C ASN A 71 12.31 12.86 -19.89
N GLU A 72 13.47 12.27 -20.15
CA GLU A 72 14.04 12.21 -21.51
C GLU A 72 13.13 11.49 -22.49
N GLY A 73 12.58 10.33 -22.09
CA GLY A 73 11.61 9.59 -22.90
C GLY A 73 10.29 10.36 -23.10
N THR A 74 9.82 11.03 -22.05
CA THR A 74 8.61 11.86 -22.08
C THR A 74 8.78 13.07 -23.02
N GLN A 75 9.93 13.73 -22.92
CA GLN A 75 10.30 14.84 -23.80
C GLN A 75 10.34 14.40 -25.27
N PHE A 76 10.89 13.20 -25.54
CA PHE A 76 10.92 12.67 -26.90
C PHE A 76 9.52 12.42 -27.47
N VAL A 77 8.60 11.88 -26.67
CA VAL A 77 7.24 11.51 -27.11
C VAL A 77 6.32 12.74 -27.22
N PHE A 78 6.36 13.61 -26.22
CA PHE A 78 5.42 14.73 -26.08
C PHE A 78 5.97 16.08 -26.52
N GLY A 79 7.29 16.20 -26.70
CA GLY A 79 7.96 17.40 -27.21
C GLY A 79 7.60 18.64 -26.39
N GLY A 80 7.14 19.66 -27.07
CA GLY A 80 6.81 20.95 -26.47
C GLY A 80 5.61 20.97 -25.53
N LEU A 81 4.89 19.84 -25.37
CA LEU A 81 3.84 19.69 -24.34
C LEU A 81 4.43 19.36 -22.96
N PHE A 82 5.67 18.88 -22.91
CA PHE A 82 6.39 18.59 -21.67
C PHE A 82 7.27 19.81 -21.36
N GLY A 83 6.84 20.63 -20.39
CA GLY A 83 7.47 21.89 -20.00
C GLY A 83 7.80 21.93 -18.50
N ASP A 84 8.05 23.14 -18.00
CA ASP A 84 8.42 23.38 -16.59
C ASP A 84 7.22 23.27 -15.64
N ASP A 85 5.99 23.41 -16.15
CA ASP A 85 4.79 23.29 -15.35
C ASP A 85 4.47 21.81 -15.04
N PHE A 86 4.09 21.55 -13.79
CA PHE A 86 3.68 20.21 -13.38
C PHE A 86 2.33 19.82 -14.02
N VAL A 87 2.37 18.79 -14.86
CA VAL A 87 1.19 18.17 -15.46
C VAL A 87 1.16 16.70 -15.10
N PHE A 88 0.20 16.28 -14.26
CA PHE A 88 0.10 14.90 -13.77
C PHE A 88 0.27 13.84 -14.88
N ALA A 89 -0.41 14.03 -16.00
CA ALA A 89 -0.37 13.11 -17.14
C ALA A 89 1.03 12.98 -17.78
N LEU A 90 1.87 14.00 -17.68
CA LEU A 90 3.19 14.06 -18.31
C LEU A 90 4.32 13.80 -17.31
N ASN A 91 4.12 14.13 -16.03
CA ASN A 91 5.15 13.99 -15.00
C ASN A 91 5.03 12.68 -14.21
N VAL A 92 3.80 12.14 -14.04
CA VAL A 92 3.57 10.93 -13.19
C VAL A 92 3.33 9.68 -14.03
N LEU A 93 2.45 9.73 -15.03
CA LEU A 93 2.06 8.53 -15.77
C LEU A 93 3.22 7.87 -16.55
N PRO A 94 4.13 8.61 -17.21
CA PRO A 94 5.27 7.99 -17.88
C PRO A 94 6.23 7.28 -16.93
N VAL A 95 6.36 7.76 -15.67
CA VAL A 95 7.19 7.11 -14.64
C VAL A 95 6.67 5.72 -14.32
N ILE A 96 5.34 5.54 -14.24
CA ILE A 96 4.70 4.23 -14.02
C ILE A 96 5.03 3.27 -15.16
N ILE A 97 5.05 3.76 -16.40
CA ILE A 97 5.41 2.96 -17.59
C ILE A 97 6.85 2.48 -17.50
N PHE A 98 7.79 3.40 -17.24
CA PHE A 98 9.21 3.06 -17.17
C PHE A 98 9.55 2.14 -16.01
N LEU A 99 8.98 2.40 -14.81
CA LEU A 99 9.17 1.52 -13.66
C LEU A 99 8.58 0.13 -13.90
N GLY A 100 7.43 0.02 -14.58
CA GLY A 100 6.90 -1.26 -15.01
C GLY A 100 7.90 -2.05 -15.87
N ALA A 101 8.57 -1.38 -16.80
CA ALA A 101 9.61 -1.98 -17.63
C ALA A 101 10.82 -2.46 -16.80
N ILE A 102 11.30 -1.64 -15.84
CA ILE A 102 12.42 -2.00 -14.95
C ILE A 102 12.05 -3.19 -14.07
N ILE A 103 10.89 -3.17 -13.44
CA ILE A 103 10.42 -4.26 -12.57
C ILE A 103 10.33 -5.57 -13.35
N ALA A 104 9.80 -5.53 -14.58
CA ALA A 104 9.74 -6.71 -15.44
C ALA A 104 11.14 -7.23 -15.82
N ALA A 105 12.10 -6.34 -16.11
CA ALA A 105 13.49 -6.72 -16.35
C ALA A 105 14.13 -7.39 -15.11
N LEU A 106 13.95 -6.82 -13.91
CA LEU A 106 14.44 -7.38 -12.65
C LEU A 106 13.79 -8.73 -12.33
N TYR A 107 12.51 -8.89 -12.68
CA TYR A 107 11.80 -10.16 -12.55
C TYR A 107 12.33 -11.20 -13.53
N TYR A 108 12.55 -10.86 -14.80
CA TYR A 108 13.14 -11.73 -15.81
C TYR A 108 14.56 -12.19 -15.41
N LEU A 109 15.37 -11.27 -14.88
CA LEU A 109 16.72 -11.54 -14.36
C LEU A 109 16.75 -12.30 -13.02
N ARG A 110 15.58 -12.60 -12.45
CA ARG A 110 15.39 -13.27 -11.16
C ARG A 110 15.90 -12.51 -9.93
N VAL A 111 16.21 -11.25 -10.04
CA VAL A 111 16.68 -10.44 -8.90
C VAL A 111 15.59 -10.42 -7.81
N ILE A 112 14.33 -10.19 -8.20
CA ILE A 112 13.18 -10.16 -7.29
C ILE A 112 12.97 -11.53 -6.65
N GLN A 113 13.05 -12.64 -7.41
CA GLN A 113 12.83 -13.99 -6.87
C GLN A 113 13.87 -14.39 -5.82
N TYR A 114 15.14 -14.04 -6.04
CA TYR A 114 16.18 -14.30 -5.03
C TYR A 114 15.92 -13.49 -3.75
N PHE A 115 15.62 -12.21 -3.88
CA PHE A 115 15.28 -11.36 -2.73
C PHE A 115 14.10 -11.92 -1.95
N VAL A 116 13.01 -12.24 -2.65
CA VAL A 116 11.77 -12.78 -2.06
C VAL A 116 12.02 -14.12 -1.37
N GLU A 117 12.85 -14.99 -1.96
CA GLU A 117 13.17 -16.31 -1.38
C GLU A 117 13.93 -16.17 -0.07
N TYR A 118 14.97 -15.33 -0.02
CA TYR A 118 15.78 -15.16 1.18
C TYR A 118 15.05 -14.39 2.29
N VAL A 119 14.48 -13.25 1.97
CA VAL A 119 13.74 -12.42 2.93
C VAL A 119 12.47 -13.12 3.40
N GLY A 120 11.71 -13.73 2.48
CA GLY A 120 10.53 -14.51 2.83
C GLY A 120 10.84 -15.71 3.71
N SER A 121 12.00 -16.37 3.52
CA SER A 121 12.45 -17.45 4.41
C SER A 121 12.78 -16.96 5.81
N ALA A 122 13.42 -15.79 5.93
CA ALA A 122 13.72 -15.18 7.21
C ALA A 122 12.43 -14.79 7.95
N ILE A 123 11.46 -14.18 7.25
CA ILE A 123 10.16 -13.82 7.82
C ILE A 123 9.41 -15.08 8.29
N LYS A 124 9.37 -16.16 7.46
CA LYS A 124 8.79 -17.44 7.83
C LYS A 124 9.38 -17.95 9.15
N TRP A 125 10.71 -17.97 9.23
CA TRP A 125 11.41 -18.48 10.41
C TRP A 125 11.10 -17.65 11.66
N LEU A 126 11.10 -16.32 11.54
CA LEU A 126 10.84 -15.41 12.65
C LEU A 126 9.39 -15.49 13.11
N MET A 127 8.44 -15.31 12.20
CA MET A 127 7.01 -15.16 12.50
C MET A 127 6.27 -16.50 12.65
N GLY A 128 6.81 -17.59 12.11
CA GLY A 128 6.17 -18.90 12.12
C GLY A 128 4.94 -19.01 11.21
N THR A 129 4.91 -18.23 10.13
CA THR A 129 3.90 -18.26 9.06
C THR A 129 4.24 -19.33 8.02
N SER A 130 3.34 -19.62 7.07
CA SER A 130 3.67 -20.53 5.98
C SER A 130 4.68 -19.91 5.01
N LYS A 131 5.35 -20.75 4.22
CA LYS A 131 6.32 -20.27 3.24
C LYS A 131 5.64 -19.39 2.18
N VAL A 132 4.45 -19.80 1.72
CA VAL A 132 3.69 -19.05 0.70
C VAL A 132 3.30 -17.66 1.20
N GLU A 133 2.82 -17.54 2.43
CA GLU A 133 2.44 -16.27 3.04
C GLU A 133 3.63 -15.32 3.18
N SER A 134 4.78 -15.84 3.64
CA SER A 134 6.00 -15.04 3.82
C SER A 134 6.58 -14.59 2.50
N VAL A 135 6.56 -15.46 1.49
CA VAL A 135 6.95 -15.15 0.11
C VAL A 135 6.02 -14.07 -0.47
N TRP A 136 4.71 -14.24 -0.30
CA TRP A 136 3.75 -13.24 -0.76
C TRP A 136 3.98 -11.87 -0.11
N ALA A 137 4.09 -11.83 1.22
CA ALA A 137 4.32 -10.58 1.95
C ALA A 137 5.59 -9.85 1.50
N THR A 138 6.63 -10.61 1.14
CA THR A 138 7.88 -10.05 0.58
C THR A 138 7.73 -9.63 -0.88
N THR A 139 6.96 -10.38 -1.66
CA THR A 139 6.69 -10.08 -3.08
C THR A 139 5.97 -8.75 -3.24
N VAL A 140 4.97 -8.48 -2.39
CA VAL A 140 4.16 -7.26 -2.48
C VAL A 140 4.89 -5.99 -2.02
N ILE A 141 6.15 -6.07 -1.59
CA ILE A 141 7.03 -4.91 -1.42
C ILE A 141 7.37 -4.27 -2.78
N PHE A 142 7.49 -5.09 -3.84
CA PHE A 142 7.89 -4.66 -5.17
C PHE A 142 6.77 -4.73 -6.20
N LEU A 143 6.02 -5.83 -6.16
CA LEU A 143 4.93 -6.10 -7.09
C LEU A 143 3.60 -5.69 -6.47
N GLY A 144 2.75 -5.07 -7.27
CA GLY A 144 1.40 -4.73 -6.83
C GLY A 144 0.49 -5.96 -6.66
N GLN A 145 -0.68 -5.73 -6.10
CA GLN A 145 -1.70 -6.76 -5.89
C GLN A 145 -2.20 -7.43 -7.17
N SER A 146 -1.95 -6.84 -8.33
CA SER A 146 -2.30 -7.40 -9.66
C SER A 146 -1.26 -8.36 -10.20
N GLU A 147 0.02 -8.13 -9.91
CA GLU A 147 1.15 -8.91 -10.45
C GLU A 147 1.62 -10.00 -9.47
N ALA A 148 1.59 -9.69 -8.17
CA ALA A 148 2.05 -10.61 -7.12
C ALA A 148 1.40 -12.01 -7.17
N PRO A 149 0.11 -12.19 -7.56
CA PRO A 149 -0.49 -13.51 -7.70
C PRO A 149 0.22 -14.44 -8.69
N LEU A 150 0.90 -13.89 -9.70
CA LEU A 150 1.66 -14.68 -10.67
C LEU A 150 2.82 -15.43 -10.01
N VAL A 151 3.45 -14.83 -8.99
CA VAL A 151 4.60 -15.41 -8.27
C VAL A 151 4.20 -16.67 -7.49
N ILE A 152 2.98 -16.70 -6.97
CA ILE A 152 2.46 -17.84 -6.21
C ILE A 152 1.39 -18.63 -6.96
N LYS A 153 1.22 -18.39 -8.27
CA LYS A 153 0.20 -19.03 -9.11
C LYS A 153 0.09 -20.54 -8.92
N PRO A 154 1.20 -21.34 -8.88
CA PRO A 154 1.11 -22.78 -8.69
C PRO A 154 0.51 -23.22 -7.34
N TYR A 155 0.53 -22.35 -6.34
CA TYR A 155 0.09 -22.61 -4.98
C TYR A 155 -1.33 -22.10 -4.70
N LEU A 156 -1.82 -21.11 -5.47
CA LEU A 156 -3.13 -20.48 -5.27
C LEU A 156 -4.31 -21.47 -5.13
N PRO A 157 -4.41 -22.55 -5.93
CA PRO A 157 -5.50 -23.51 -5.78
C PRO A 157 -5.49 -24.28 -4.46
N LYS A 158 -4.31 -24.42 -3.85
CA LYS A 158 -4.07 -25.26 -2.67
C LYS A 158 -3.97 -24.48 -1.36
N LEU A 159 -4.07 -23.15 -1.41
CA LEU A 159 -4.02 -22.30 -0.23
C LEU A 159 -5.18 -22.64 0.71
N THR A 160 -4.90 -22.70 2.01
CA THR A 160 -5.98 -22.70 3.02
C THR A 160 -6.76 -21.39 2.91
N ARG A 161 -7.92 -21.34 3.54
CA ARG A 161 -8.71 -20.10 3.58
C ARG A 161 -7.97 -18.97 4.31
N SER A 162 -7.23 -19.29 5.35
CA SER A 162 -6.40 -18.34 6.10
C SER A 162 -5.22 -17.83 5.26
N GLU A 163 -4.55 -18.72 4.51
CA GLU A 163 -3.45 -18.33 3.61
C GLU A 163 -3.95 -17.42 2.49
N LEU A 164 -5.07 -17.75 1.84
CA LEU A 164 -5.68 -16.91 0.81
C LEU A 164 -6.03 -15.52 1.37
N TYR A 165 -6.66 -15.49 2.56
CA TYR A 165 -6.98 -14.26 3.24
C TYR A 165 -5.74 -13.42 3.55
N THR A 166 -4.66 -14.08 4.01
CA THR A 166 -3.37 -13.43 4.28
C THR A 166 -2.78 -12.82 3.01
N CYS A 167 -2.82 -13.54 1.89
CA CYS A 167 -2.41 -13.00 0.59
C CYS A 167 -3.25 -11.77 0.21
N MET A 168 -4.56 -11.85 0.38
CA MET A 168 -5.44 -10.72 0.06
C MET A 168 -5.14 -9.49 0.94
N VAL A 169 -4.99 -9.68 2.27
CA VAL A 169 -4.62 -8.58 3.19
C VAL A 169 -3.28 -7.96 2.80
N GLY A 170 -2.26 -8.79 2.48
CA GLY A 170 -0.97 -8.30 2.00
C GLY A 170 -1.10 -7.46 0.72
N GLY A 171 -1.92 -7.90 -0.22
CA GLY A 171 -2.21 -7.14 -1.44
C GLY A 171 -2.88 -5.79 -1.16
N PHE A 172 -3.86 -5.72 -0.26
CA PHE A 172 -4.49 -4.46 0.14
C PHE A 172 -3.56 -3.56 0.96
N ALA A 173 -2.70 -4.11 1.79
CA ALA A 173 -1.76 -3.32 2.59
C ALA A 173 -0.62 -2.75 1.77
N SER A 174 -0.25 -3.39 0.67
CA SER A 174 0.95 -3.08 -0.13
C SER A 174 0.79 -1.86 -1.03
N VAL A 175 1.94 -1.38 -1.49
CA VAL A 175 2.06 -0.36 -2.55
C VAL A 175 2.93 -0.96 -3.64
N ALA A 176 2.51 -0.85 -4.90
CA ALA A 176 3.35 -1.33 -6.00
C ALA A 176 4.58 -0.44 -6.17
N GLY A 177 5.76 -1.04 -6.38
CA GLY A 177 6.99 -0.30 -6.62
C GLY A 177 6.90 0.67 -7.80
N SER A 178 6.12 0.33 -8.82
CA SER A 178 5.86 1.18 -9.99
C SER A 178 5.04 2.44 -9.68
N THR A 179 4.28 2.47 -8.58
CA THR A 179 3.45 3.62 -8.20
C THR A 179 4.06 4.50 -7.11
N LEU A 180 5.09 4.01 -6.38
CA LEU A 180 5.72 4.74 -5.28
C LEU A 180 6.22 6.13 -5.69
N ILE A 181 6.91 6.23 -6.82
CA ILE A 181 7.42 7.52 -7.31
C ILE A 181 6.24 8.42 -7.70
N GLY A 182 5.16 7.85 -8.25
CA GLY A 182 3.94 8.61 -8.56
C GLY A 182 3.38 9.31 -7.33
N TYR A 183 3.31 8.64 -6.19
CA TYR A 183 2.87 9.26 -4.93
C TYR A 183 3.86 10.28 -4.39
N SER A 184 5.17 10.06 -4.62
CA SER A 184 6.18 11.04 -4.23
C SER A 184 6.08 12.33 -5.04
N LEU A 185 5.76 12.24 -6.31
CA LEU A 185 5.50 13.41 -7.18
C LEU A 185 4.22 14.17 -6.78
N LEU A 186 3.34 13.54 -6.00
CA LEU A 186 2.18 14.15 -5.38
C LEU A 186 2.46 14.73 -3.97
N GLY A 187 3.73 14.79 -3.55
CA GLY A 187 4.14 15.45 -2.31
C GLY A 187 4.52 14.52 -1.15
N ALA A 188 4.32 13.21 -1.26
CA ALA A 188 4.71 12.28 -0.21
C ALA A 188 6.23 12.01 -0.23
N PRO A 189 6.97 12.15 0.89
CA PRO A 189 8.39 11.84 0.93
C PRO A 189 8.67 10.38 0.55
N LEU A 190 9.52 10.16 -0.47
CA LEU A 190 9.77 8.84 -1.04
C LEU A 190 10.37 7.86 -0.03
N GLU A 191 11.20 8.36 0.90
CA GLU A 191 11.75 7.56 1.99
C GLU A 191 10.67 7.03 2.93
N TYR A 192 9.59 7.79 3.18
CA TYR A 192 8.47 7.32 4.00
C TYR A 192 7.66 6.24 3.27
N LEU A 193 7.47 6.40 1.97
CA LEU A 193 6.77 5.41 1.14
C LEU A 193 7.54 4.08 1.07
N LEU A 194 8.87 4.13 0.92
CA LEU A 194 9.74 2.96 0.93
C LEU A 194 9.72 2.26 2.31
N ALA A 195 9.80 3.04 3.38
CA ALA A 195 9.71 2.50 4.73
C ALA A 195 8.35 1.84 4.99
N ALA A 196 7.26 2.47 4.55
CA ALA A 196 5.90 1.92 4.64
C ALA A 196 5.79 0.58 3.89
N SER A 197 6.35 0.48 2.68
CA SER A 197 6.34 -0.75 1.89
C SER A 197 7.05 -1.90 2.61
N LEU A 198 8.21 -1.62 3.25
CA LEU A 198 8.93 -2.62 4.05
C LEU A 198 8.15 -3.04 5.29
N MET A 199 7.52 -2.09 6.00
CA MET A 199 6.74 -2.36 7.21
C MET A 199 5.41 -3.08 6.90
N ASN A 200 4.86 -2.92 5.70
CA ASN A 200 3.63 -3.60 5.27
C ASN A 200 3.80 -5.14 5.23
N ALA A 201 5.00 -5.64 4.94
CA ALA A 201 5.23 -7.09 4.86
C ALA A 201 4.97 -7.81 6.20
N PRO A 202 5.67 -7.53 7.32
CA PRO A 202 5.36 -8.15 8.61
C PRO A 202 4.01 -7.69 9.17
N GLY A 203 3.59 -6.45 8.91
CA GLY A 203 2.34 -5.89 9.39
C GLY A 203 1.12 -6.62 8.82
N SER A 204 1.10 -6.87 7.52
CA SER A 204 0.00 -7.59 6.88
C SER A 204 -0.14 -9.03 7.38
N LEU A 205 0.99 -9.72 7.62
CA LEU A 205 1.00 -11.06 8.20
C LEU A 205 0.44 -11.06 9.62
N LEU A 206 0.87 -10.11 10.45
CA LEU A 206 0.36 -9.93 11.81
C LEU A 206 -1.16 -9.73 11.80
N VAL A 207 -1.64 -8.75 11.05
CA VAL A 207 -3.05 -8.37 10.99
C VAL A 207 -3.89 -9.52 10.42
N ALA A 208 -3.46 -10.12 9.31
CA ALA A 208 -4.18 -11.21 8.68
C ALA A 208 -4.30 -12.44 9.60
N LYS A 209 -3.20 -12.86 10.21
CA LYS A 209 -3.19 -14.01 11.13
C LYS A 209 -3.88 -13.73 12.47
N GLY A 210 -4.00 -12.46 12.84
CA GLY A 210 -4.83 -12.06 13.98
C GLY A 210 -6.33 -12.11 13.65
N LEU A 211 -6.73 -11.58 12.49
CA LEU A 211 -8.14 -11.55 12.04
C LEU A 211 -8.63 -12.95 11.60
N MET A 212 -7.81 -13.69 10.89
CA MET A 212 -8.14 -15.04 10.39
C MET A 212 -6.97 -16.00 10.66
N PRO A 213 -6.84 -16.49 11.90
CA PRO A 213 -5.83 -17.47 12.28
C PRO A 213 -5.94 -18.76 11.48
N GLU A 214 -4.82 -19.46 11.33
CA GLU A 214 -4.79 -20.76 10.69
C GLU A 214 -5.50 -21.83 11.53
N THR A 215 -6.41 -22.54 10.92
CA THR A 215 -7.18 -23.63 11.54
C THR A 215 -7.03 -24.95 10.78
N GLU A 216 -6.35 -24.93 9.65
CA GLU A 216 -6.11 -26.08 8.78
C GLU A 216 -4.61 -26.42 8.79
N GLU A 217 -4.25 -27.64 8.43
CA GLU A 217 -2.86 -28.02 8.25
C GLU A 217 -2.36 -27.52 6.89
N THR A 218 -1.32 -26.71 6.91
CA THR A 218 -0.66 -26.20 5.70
C THR A 218 0.65 -26.95 5.50
N ASN A 219 0.78 -27.61 4.35
CA ASN A 219 1.96 -28.39 3.95
C ASN A 219 2.58 -27.88 2.65
N LEU A 220 2.34 -26.62 2.28
CA LEU A 220 2.87 -26.05 1.06
C LEU A 220 4.32 -25.59 1.25
N ASP A 221 5.26 -26.36 0.70
CA ASP A 221 6.66 -26.00 0.61
C ASP A 221 6.88 -25.20 -0.68
N ALA A 222 6.57 -23.89 -0.61
CA ALA A 222 6.68 -23.00 -1.75
C ALA A 222 8.14 -22.60 -1.96
N THR A 223 8.69 -22.91 -3.12
CA THR A 223 10.00 -22.42 -3.57
C THR A 223 9.79 -21.45 -4.74
N VAL A 224 10.24 -20.21 -4.56
CA VAL A 224 10.06 -19.16 -5.58
C VAL A 224 11.29 -19.03 -6.48
N LYS A 225 12.45 -19.58 -6.08
CA LYS A 225 13.67 -19.58 -6.90
C LYS A 225 13.46 -20.11 -8.32
N ASP A 226 12.55 -21.06 -8.47
CA ASP A 226 12.28 -21.74 -9.74
C ASP A 226 11.14 -21.07 -10.53
N VAL A 227 10.45 -20.10 -9.95
CA VAL A 227 9.46 -19.30 -10.66
C VAL A 227 10.19 -18.41 -11.66
N ARG A 228 9.96 -18.70 -12.93
CA ARG A 228 10.54 -17.95 -14.05
C ARG A 228 9.45 -17.15 -14.75
N ASP A 229 9.85 -16.06 -15.35
CA ASP A 229 9.07 -15.50 -16.43
C ASP A 229 9.05 -16.51 -17.59
N THR A 230 7.89 -17.12 -17.83
CA THR A 230 7.68 -18.08 -18.91
C THR A 230 7.02 -17.46 -20.11
N GLU A 231 6.61 -16.21 -20.01
CA GLU A 231 5.89 -15.48 -21.06
C GLU A 231 6.88 -14.73 -21.97
N SER A 232 7.93 -14.14 -21.39
CA SER A 232 8.93 -13.37 -22.14
C SER A 232 10.00 -14.26 -22.75
N LYS A 233 10.29 -14.05 -24.04
CA LYS A 233 11.30 -14.81 -24.79
C LYS A 233 12.74 -14.37 -24.51
N ASN A 234 12.92 -13.11 -24.18
CA ASN A 234 14.20 -12.49 -23.86
C ASN A 234 13.99 -11.22 -23.02
N ILE A 235 15.08 -10.59 -22.58
CA ILE A 235 15.01 -9.38 -21.72
C ILE A 235 14.32 -8.20 -22.42
N ILE A 236 14.45 -8.06 -23.72
CA ILE A 236 13.82 -6.97 -24.48
C ILE A 236 12.28 -7.18 -24.50
N ASP A 237 11.87 -8.41 -24.67
CA ASP A 237 10.44 -8.80 -24.62
C ASP A 237 9.88 -8.57 -23.21
N ALA A 238 10.61 -8.91 -22.16
CA ALA A 238 10.26 -8.63 -20.77
C ALA A 238 10.10 -7.12 -20.52
N ILE A 239 11.07 -6.30 -20.95
CA ILE A 239 11.02 -4.85 -20.85
C ILE A 239 9.79 -4.30 -21.59
N SER A 240 9.55 -4.76 -22.81
CA SER A 240 8.42 -4.32 -23.64
C SER A 240 7.07 -4.68 -22.99
N SER A 241 6.94 -5.90 -22.51
CA SER A 241 5.74 -6.38 -21.80
C SER A 241 5.49 -5.60 -20.52
N GLY A 242 6.58 -5.32 -19.75
CA GLY A 242 6.51 -4.50 -18.54
C GLY A 242 6.10 -3.05 -18.83
N ALA A 243 6.64 -2.44 -19.90
CA ALA A 243 6.23 -1.11 -20.33
C ALA A 243 4.75 -1.07 -20.71
N MET A 244 4.26 -2.06 -21.45
CA MET A 244 2.85 -2.17 -21.83
C MET A 244 1.93 -2.38 -20.62
N ALA A 245 2.37 -3.19 -19.65
CA ALA A 245 1.64 -3.37 -18.38
C ALA A 245 1.60 -2.06 -17.58
N GLY A 246 2.73 -1.37 -17.43
CA GLY A 246 2.82 -0.05 -16.82
C GLY A 246 1.94 0.98 -17.52
N GLY A 247 1.89 0.96 -18.86
CA GLY A 247 1.02 1.81 -19.67
C GLY A 247 -0.47 1.58 -19.39
N LYS A 248 -0.89 0.33 -19.24
CA LYS A 248 -2.28 -0.01 -18.84
C LYS A 248 -2.61 0.52 -17.45
N ILE A 249 -1.66 0.40 -16.50
CA ILE A 249 -1.82 0.96 -15.15
C ILE A 249 -1.93 2.49 -15.24
N ALA A 250 -1.04 3.16 -15.97
CA ALA A 250 -1.04 4.60 -16.14
C ALA A 250 -2.38 5.12 -16.72
N ILE A 251 -2.87 4.49 -17.78
CA ILE A 251 -4.18 4.84 -18.37
C ILE A 251 -5.31 4.60 -17.35
N SER A 252 -5.28 3.48 -16.63
CA SER A 252 -6.29 3.18 -15.61
C SER A 252 -6.29 4.22 -14.50
N VAL A 253 -5.10 4.64 -14.03
CA VAL A 253 -4.96 5.69 -13.02
C VAL A 253 -5.55 7.01 -13.53
N ALA A 254 -5.23 7.43 -14.76
CA ALA A 254 -5.80 8.65 -15.35
C ALA A 254 -7.33 8.59 -15.42
N CYS A 255 -7.90 7.47 -15.91
CA CYS A 255 -9.35 7.29 -16.01
C CYS A 255 -10.02 7.33 -14.63
N LEU A 256 -9.43 6.65 -13.64
CA LEU A 256 -9.97 6.61 -12.27
C LEU A 256 -9.90 7.97 -11.58
N LEU A 257 -8.79 8.71 -11.74
CA LEU A 257 -8.66 10.06 -11.18
C LEU A 257 -9.70 11.00 -11.76
N ILE A 258 -9.87 11.03 -13.09
CA ILE A 258 -10.89 11.88 -13.73
C ILE A 258 -12.28 11.52 -13.19
N ALA A 259 -12.64 10.23 -13.18
CA ALA A 259 -13.96 9.77 -12.76
C ALA A 259 -14.22 10.07 -11.28
N PHE A 260 -13.24 9.79 -10.40
CA PHE A 260 -13.44 9.94 -8.95
C PHE A 260 -13.40 11.39 -8.49
N ILE A 261 -12.47 12.21 -9.02
CA ILE A 261 -12.43 13.64 -8.69
C ILE A 261 -13.71 14.32 -9.16
N ALA A 262 -14.17 14.05 -10.39
CA ALA A 262 -15.45 14.56 -10.88
C ALA A 262 -16.63 14.07 -10.02
N SER A 263 -16.61 12.83 -9.52
CA SER A 263 -17.64 12.30 -8.63
C SER A 263 -17.61 12.98 -7.26
N ILE A 264 -16.44 13.27 -6.70
CA ILE A 264 -16.30 14.02 -5.44
C ILE A 264 -16.92 15.39 -5.59
N VAL A 265 -16.54 16.13 -6.63
CA VAL A 265 -17.06 17.48 -6.91
C VAL A 265 -18.59 17.44 -7.09
N MET A 266 -19.10 16.50 -7.86
CA MET A 266 -20.54 16.33 -8.06
C MET A 266 -21.28 16.02 -6.75
N LEU A 267 -20.78 15.07 -5.96
CA LEU A 267 -21.42 14.69 -4.70
C LEU A 267 -21.32 15.81 -3.66
N SER A 268 -20.19 16.53 -3.61
CA SER A 268 -20.03 17.69 -2.73
C SER A 268 -20.97 18.83 -3.13
N ALA A 269 -21.21 19.06 -4.42
CA ALA A 269 -22.20 20.03 -4.90
C ALA A 269 -23.63 19.63 -4.48
N ILE A 270 -23.98 18.34 -4.57
CA ILE A 270 -25.28 17.81 -4.11
C ILE A 270 -25.41 17.99 -2.59
N LEU A 271 -24.39 17.64 -1.81
CA LEU A 271 -24.40 17.80 -0.36
C LEU A 271 -24.49 19.28 0.05
N GLY A 272 -23.76 20.18 -0.60
CA GLY A 272 -23.84 21.61 -0.40
C GLY A 272 -25.23 22.16 -0.71
N GLY A 273 -25.87 21.71 -1.82
CA GLY A 273 -27.25 22.06 -2.14
C GLY A 273 -28.26 21.57 -1.10
N ILE A 274 -28.07 20.39 -0.53
CA ILE A 274 -28.89 19.89 0.58
C ILE A 274 -28.61 20.70 1.84
N GLY A 275 -27.32 20.98 2.15
CA GLY A 275 -26.91 21.77 3.32
C GLY A 275 -27.51 23.17 3.31
N SER A 276 -27.59 23.82 2.15
CA SER A 276 -28.17 25.17 2.01
C SER A 276 -29.65 25.22 2.41
N LEU A 277 -30.41 24.12 2.24
CA LEU A 277 -31.78 24.01 2.71
C LEU A 277 -31.92 24.10 4.26
N PHE A 278 -30.82 23.81 4.96
CA PHE A 278 -30.69 23.85 6.42
C PHE A 278 -29.85 25.05 6.90
N GLY A 279 -29.54 25.99 6.01
CA GLY A 279 -28.69 27.15 6.33
C GLY A 279 -27.20 26.83 6.54
N GLN A 280 -26.72 25.73 5.96
CA GLN A 280 -25.35 25.26 6.07
C GLN A 280 -24.77 24.95 4.67
N ASP A 281 -24.10 25.94 4.07
CA ASP A 281 -23.59 25.83 2.69
C ASP A 281 -22.27 25.04 2.56
N ASN A 282 -21.64 24.63 3.67
CA ASN A 282 -20.31 24.04 3.71
C ASN A 282 -20.30 22.49 3.73
N TRP A 283 -21.40 21.84 3.41
CA TRP A 283 -21.41 20.38 3.35
C TRP A 283 -20.70 19.91 2.09
N SER A 284 -19.68 19.08 2.28
CA SER A 284 -18.93 18.44 1.21
C SER A 284 -18.65 16.98 1.53
N LEU A 285 -18.33 16.20 0.52
CA LEU A 285 -17.96 14.79 0.69
C LEU A 285 -16.64 14.68 1.45
N GLU A 286 -15.70 15.56 1.16
CA GLU A 286 -14.40 15.68 1.83
C GLU A 286 -14.58 15.99 3.32
N GLY A 287 -15.45 16.96 3.65
CA GLY A 287 -15.80 17.28 5.03
C GLY A 287 -16.44 16.10 5.76
N LEU A 288 -17.32 15.35 5.09
CA LEU A 288 -17.92 14.13 5.64
C LEU A 288 -16.87 13.06 5.92
N PHE A 289 -15.93 12.82 5.00
CA PHE A 289 -14.82 11.90 5.21
C PHE A 289 -13.93 12.36 6.36
N GLY A 290 -13.63 13.67 6.43
CA GLY A 290 -12.91 14.27 7.54
C GLY A 290 -13.55 13.92 8.88
N ILE A 291 -14.83 14.17 9.04
CA ILE A 291 -15.57 13.89 10.29
C ILE A 291 -15.57 12.39 10.63
N ILE A 292 -15.83 11.51 9.66
CA ILE A 292 -15.90 10.05 9.90
C ILE A 292 -14.55 9.49 10.30
N PHE A 293 -13.46 9.94 9.64
CA PHE A 293 -12.13 9.38 9.83
C PHE A 293 -11.23 10.19 10.78
N ALA A 294 -11.65 11.41 11.22
CA ALA A 294 -10.91 12.18 12.22
C ALA A 294 -10.59 11.40 13.51
N PRO A 295 -11.52 10.62 14.09
CA PRO A 295 -11.21 9.79 15.25
C PRO A 295 -10.12 8.76 14.97
N VAL A 296 -10.06 8.20 13.76
CA VAL A 296 -9.04 7.25 13.33
C VAL A 296 -7.70 7.98 13.16
N ALA A 297 -7.70 9.13 12.46
CA ALA A 297 -6.54 9.97 12.27
C ALA A 297 -5.93 10.40 13.61
N TRP A 298 -6.78 10.86 14.52
CA TRP A 298 -6.36 11.20 15.88
C TRP A 298 -5.78 9.98 16.62
N LEU A 299 -6.43 8.85 16.57
CA LEU A 299 -6.02 7.64 17.28
C LEU A 299 -4.66 7.11 16.83
N ILE A 300 -4.32 7.24 15.54
CA ILE A 300 -3.00 6.85 15.00
C ILE A 300 -1.90 7.88 15.26
N GLY A 301 -2.22 9.01 15.92
CA GLY A 301 -1.25 9.96 16.43
C GLY A 301 -1.27 11.34 15.79
N THR A 302 -2.18 11.64 14.86
CA THR A 302 -2.32 12.99 14.27
C THR A 302 -2.76 14.01 15.31
N PRO A 303 -2.19 15.23 15.36
CA PRO A 303 -2.71 16.31 16.18
C PRO A 303 -4.20 16.57 15.92
N TRP A 304 -4.98 16.91 16.96
CA TRP A 304 -6.43 17.06 16.82
C TRP A 304 -6.84 18.17 15.83
N ASN A 305 -6.08 19.25 15.81
CA ASN A 305 -6.31 20.37 14.86
C ASN A 305 -6.13 19.97 13.38
N GLU A 306 -5.39 18.91 13.10
CA GLU A 306 -5.14 18.39 11.74
C GLU A 306 -5.92 17.08 11.47
N ALA A 307 -6.60 16.54 12.49
CA ALA A 307 -7.27 15.24 12.39
C ALA A 307 -8.40 15.20 11.36
N LEU A 308 -9.08 16.31 11.13
CA LEU A 308 -10.12 16.43 10.11
C LEU A 308 -9.51 16.31 8.70
N GLU A 309 -8.39 16.98 8.46
CA GLU A 309 -7.71 16.99 7.17
C GLU A 309 -7.11 15.61 6.88
N VAL A 310 -6.35 15.05 7.82
CA VAL A 310 -5.80 13.69 7.67
C VAL A 310 -6.91 12.64 7.58
N GLY A 311 -8.02 12.84 8.28
CA GLY A 311 -9.24 12.02 8.17
C GLY A 311 -9.84 12.06 6.76
N ASN A 312 -9.86 13.24 6.14
CA ASN A 312 -10.29 13.42 4.76
C ASN A 312 -9.43 12.59 3.79
N PHE A 313 -8.10 12.67 3.89
CA PHE A 313 -7.19 11.86 3.05
C PHE A 313 -7.44 10.35 3.23
N ILE A 314 -7.55 9.88 4.48
CA ILE A 314 -7.82 8.47 4.79
C ILE A 314 -9.18 8.03 4.21
N GLY A 315 -10.18 8.89 4.30
CA GLY A 315 -11.51 8.65 3.73
C GLY A 315 -11.48 8.53 2.22
N GLN A 316 -10.88 9.49 1.53
CA GLN A 316 -10.73 9.48 0.07
C GLN A 316 -9.96 8.24 -0.39
N LYS A 317 -8.82 7.92 0.27
CA LYS A 317 -8.07 6.69 -0.02
C LYS A 317 -8.95 5.46 0.11
N THR A 318 -9.69 5.32 1.20
CA THR A 318 -10.43 4.10 1.54
C THR A 318 -11.65 3.88 0.66
N ILE A 319 -12.36 4.95 0.35
CA ILE A 319 -13.60 4.88 -0.46
C ILE A 319 -13.29 4.87 -1.94
N LEU A 320 -12.30 5.64 -2.38
CA LEU A 320 -11.96 5.81 -3.80
C LEU A 320 -10.69 5.05 -4.14
N ASN A 321 -9.53 5.68 -4.01
CA ASN A 321 -8.22 5.05 -4.10
C ASN A 321 -7.13 5.95 -3.48
N GLU A 322 -5.92 5.39 -3.35
CA GLU A 322 -4.78 6.07 -2.75
C GLU A 322 -4.24 7.23 -3.60
N PHE A 323 -4.36 7.21 -4.93
CA PHE A 323 -3.96 8.33 -5.77
C PHE A 323 -4.77 9.58 -5.46
N VAL A 324 -6.09 9.43 -5.29
CA VAL A 324 -6.97 10.55 -4.89
C VAL A 324 -6.59 11.04 -3.49
N GLY A 325 -6.33 10.12 -2.55
CA GLY A 325 -5.86 10.47 -1.22
C GLY A 325 -4.53 11.24 -1.22
N TYR A 326 -3.55 10.80 -2.04
CA TYR A 326 -2.27 11.52 -2.18
C TYR A 326 -2.40 12.83 -2.95
N THR A 327 -3.34 12.97 -3.87
CA THR A 327 -3.62 14.27 -4.53
C THR A 327 -4.12 15.28 -3.50
N ALA A 328 -5.12 14.91 -2.70
CA ALA A 328 -5.62 15.77 -1.63
C ALA A 328 -4.53 16.09 -0.58
N PHE A 329 -3.70 15.10 -0.22
CA PHE A 329 -2.56 15.31 0.67
C PHE A 329 -1.57 16.33 0.09
N GLY A 330 -1.22 16.22 -1.20
CA GLY A 330 -0.27 17.12 -1.86
C GLY A 330 -0.76 18.56 -1.95
N GLU A 331 -2.07 18.77 -2.09
CA GLU A 331 -2.69 20.10 -2.09
C GLU A 331 -2.58 20.80 -0.72
N SER A 332 -2.50 20.02 0.37
CA SER A 332 -2.47 20.54 1.75
C SER A 332 -1.11 20.36 2.44
N VAL A 333 -0.11 19.76 1.80
CA VAL A 333 1.15 19.33 2.44
C VAL A 333 1.90 20.47 3.13
N ASP A 334 1.90 21.66 2.54
CA ASP A 334 2.58 22.85 3.05
C ASP A 334 1.91 23.44 4.31
N GLU A 335 0.66 23.06 4.58
CA GLU A 335 -0.11 23.51 5.75
C GLU A 335 -0.06 22.50 6.92
N LEU A 336 0.50 21.29 6.67
CA LEU A 336 0.57 20.22 7.65
C LEU A 336 1.85 20.27 8.47
N SER A 337 1.77 19.85 9.73
CA SER A 337 2.96 19.57 10.54
C SER A 337 3.75 18.37 10.00
N ASP A 338 5.07 18.35 10.24
CA ASP A 338 5.95 17.21 9.87
C ASP A 338 5.40 15.87 10.37
N LYS A 339 4.76 15.92 11.56
CA LYS A 339 4.11 14.73 12.14
C LYS A 339 2.89 14.28 11.34
N ALA A 340 2.04 15.20 10.91
CA ALA A 340 0.88 14.88 10.08
C ALA A 340 1.31 14.39 8.69
N ILE A 341 2.36 14.99 8.11
CA ILE A 341 2.98 14.53 6.86
C ILE A 341 3.47 13.09 7.00
N LEU A 342 4.23 12.79 8.06
CA LEU A 342 4.73 11.45 8.34
C LEU A 342 3.59 10.43 8.47
N ILE A 343 2.61 10.71 9.34
CA ILE A 343 1.48 9.81 9.62
C ILE A 343 0.63 9.59 8.37
N SER A 344 0.32 10.67 7.63
CA SER A 344 -0.45 10.60 6.38
C SER A 344 0.25 9.76 5.32
N SER A 345 1.57 9.96 5.14
CA SER A 345 2.37 9.19 4.18
C SER A 345 2.25 7.68 4.42
N PHE A 346 2.26 7.23 5.68
CA PHE A 346 2.10 5.81 6.03
C PHE A 346 0.65 5.34 5.98
N ALA A 347 -0.29 6.16 6.43
CA ALA A 347 -1.72 5.80 6.42
C ALA A 347 -2.25 5.63 4.99
N LEU A 348 -1.74 6.42 4.05
CA LEU A 348 -2.11 6.35 2.63
C LEU A 348 -1.38 5.25 1.86
N ALA A 349 -0.24 4.74 2.36
CA ALA A 349 0.61 3.78 1.66
C ALA A 349 0.02 2.38 1.63
N GLY A 350 -1.00 2.18 0.80
CA GLY A 350 -1.60 0.86 0.56
C GLY A 350 -2.87 0.92 -0.27
N PHE A 351 -3.12 -0.17 -0.99
CA PHE A 351 -4.28 -0.38 -1.87
C PHE A 351 -5.57 -0.75 -1.12
N ALA A 352 -5.68 -0.40 0.17
CA ALA A 352 -6.86 -0.70 0.97
C ALA A 352 -8.01 0.27 0.63
N ASN A 353 -8.63 0.06 -0.52
CA ASN A 353 -9.77 0.82 -1.05
C ASN A 353 -10.81 -0.10 -1.73
N LEU A 354 -12.03 0.42 -1.91
CA LEU A 354 -13.14 -0.38 -2.44
C LEU A 354 -12.88 -0.89 -3.87
N SER A 355 -12.23 -0.10 -4.72
CA SER A 355 -11.93 -0.50 -6.11
C SER A 355 -10.97 -1.69 -6.17
N SER A 356 -10.06 -1.79 -5.21
CA SER A 356 -9.07 -2.88 -5.13
C SER A 356 -9.70 -4.25 -4.84
N ILE A 357 -10.92 -4.32 -4.31
CA ILE A 357 -11.66 -5.59 -4.20
C ILE A 357 -11.86 -6.17 -5.62
N GLY A 358 -12.29 -5.33 -6.56
CA GLY A 358 -12.44 -5.73 -7.96
C GLY A 358 -11.13 -6.17 -8.61
N ILE A 359 -10.03 -5.47 -8.30
CA ILE A 359 -8.69 -5.81 -8.79
C ILE A 359 -8.28 -7.21 -8.31
N GLN A 360 -8.45 -7.52 -7.02
CA GLN A 360 -8.09 -8.83 -6.49
C GLN A 360 -9.00 -9.96 -6.99
N ILE A 361 -10.30 -9.69 -7.18
CA ILE A 361 -11.21 -10.64 -7.82
C ILE A 361 -10.76 -10.92 -9.27
N GLY A 362 -10.30 -9.89 -9.98
CA GLY A 362 -9.77 -10.01 -11.32
C GLY A 362 -8.44 -10.76 -11.39
N SER A 363 -7.48 -10.41 -10.53
CA SER A 363 -6.12 -10.98 -10.55
C SER A 363 -6.07 -12.39 -9.98
N ILE A 364 -6.50 -12.61 -8.73
CA ILE A 364 -6.49 -13.94 -8.10
C ILE A 364 -7.57 -14.83 -8.71
N GLY A 365 -8.81 -14.33 -8.82
CA GLY A 365 -9.92 -15.09 -9.38
C GLY A 365 -9.81 -15.34 -10.89
N GLY A 366 -9.03 -14.55 -11.62
CA GLY A 366 -8.68 -14.81 -13.01
C GLY A 366 -7.69 -15.95 -13.17
N LEU A 367 -6.76 -16.11 -12.23
CA LEU A 367 -5.78 -17.21 -12.23
C LEU A 367 -6.37 -18.52 -11.70
N VAL A 368 -7.35 -18.45 -10.79
CA VAL A 368 -8.00 -19.62 -10.15
C VAL A 368 -9.51 -19.37 -10.12
N PRO A 369 -10.22 -19.59 -11.26
CA PRO A 369 -11.64 -19.29 -11.42
C PRO A 369 -12.55 -19.98 -10.39
N GLU A 370 -12.18 -21.18 -9.96
CA GLU A 370 -12.90 -21.96 -8.94
C GLU A 370 -12.91 -21.28 -7.56
N ARG A 371 -11.93 -20.45 -7.24
CA ARG A 371 -11.85 -19.70 -5.98
C ARG A 371 -12.35 -18.25 -6.09
N ARG A 372 -12.76 -17.80 -7.28
CA ARG A 372 -13.23 -16.42 -7.50
C ARG A 372 -14.35 -16.00 -6.53
N GLY A 373 -15.30 -16.90 -6.28
CA GLY A 373 -16.41 -16.64 -5.34
C GLY A 373 -15.94 -16.51 -3.88
N GLU A 374 -14.89 -17.23 -3.49
CA GLU A 374 -14.26 -17.11 -2.17
C GLU A 374 -13.52 -15.79 -2.01
N VAL A 375 -12.73 -15.40 -3.03
CA VAL A 375 -12.03 -14.10 -3.06
C VAL A 375 -13.03 -12.94 -2.94
N ALA A 376 -14.16 -12.99 -3.67
CA ALA A 376 -15.20 -11.97 -3.58
C ALA A 376 -15.81 -11.87 -2.18
N LYS A 377 -16.06 -13.01 -1.51
CA LYS A 377 -16.61 -13.04 -0.13
C LYS A 377 -15.61 -12.54 0.92
N LEU A 378 -14.33 -12.81 0.74
CA LEU A 378 -13.26 -12.37 1.65
C LEU A 378 -12.86 -10.91 1.43
N GLY A 379 -13.12 -10.35 0.24
CA GLY A 379 -12.67 -9.03 -0.21
C GLY A 379 -12.89 -7.91 0.81
N PRO A 380 -14.13 -7.65 1.28
CA PRO A 380 -14.38 -6.57 2.23
C PRO A 380 -13.62 -6.74 3.56
N ARG A 381 -13.53 -7.98 4.06
CA ARG A 381 -12.80 -8.27 5.29
C ARG A 381 -11.28 -8.15 5.10
N ALA A 382 -10.77 -8.54 3.96
CA ALA A 382 -9.35 -8.43 3.63
C ALA A 382 -8.95 -6.96 3.38
N LEU A 383 -9.82 -6.16 2.76
CA LEU A 383 -9.65 -4.71 2.65
C LEU A 383 -9.51 -4.09 4.05
N PHE A 384 -10.41 -4.43 4.97
CA PHE A 384 -10.33 -3.95 6.34
C PHE A 384 -9.02 -4.37 7.03
N GLY A 385 -8.52 -5.60 6.78
CA GLY A 385 -7.21 -6.04 7.25
C GLY A 385 -6.06 -5.21 6.67
N GLY A 386 -6.09 -4.90 5.38
CA GLY A 386 -5.11 -4.01 4.75
C GLY A 386 -5.16 -2.59 5.32
N PHE A 387 -6.36 -2.05 5.52
CA PHE A 387 -6.56 -0.76 6.17
C PHE A 387 -5.95 -0.73 7.58
N LEU A 388 -6.25 -1.73 8.43
CA LEU A 388 -5.66 -1.83 9.77
C LEU A 388 -4.14 -1.93 9.73
N THR A 389 -3.57 -2.60 8.73
CA THR A 389 -2.12 -2.69 8.54
C THR A 389 -1.49 -1.31 8.30
N ASN A 390 -2.07 -0.52 7.40
CA ASN A 390 -1.58 0.83 7.11
C ASN A 390 -1.74 1.74 8.33
N MET A 391 -2.88 1.67 9.05
CA MET A 391 -3.10 2.44 10.29
C MET A 391 -2.13 2.02 11.39
N LEU A 392 -1.81 0.74 11.52
CA LEU A 392 -0.83 0.25 12.48
C LEU A 392 0.57 0.80 12.19
N ASN A 393 0.99 0.78 10.92
CA ASN A 393 2.27 1.37 10.52
C ASN A 393 2.32 2.88 10.84
N ALA A 394 1.26 3.62 10.49
CA ALA A 394 1.15 5.04 10.78
C ALA A 394 1.23 5.34 12.29
N ALA A 395 0.56 4.54 13.13
CA ALA A 395 0.62 4.67 14.58
C ALA A 395 2.04 4.40 15.12
N ILE A 396 2.73 3.36 14.61
CA ILE A 396 4.10 3.00 15.02
C ILE A 396 5.08 4.14 14.69
N VAL A 397 5.03 4.69 13.47
CA VAL A 397 5.93 5.78 13.08
C VAL A 397 5.62 7.06 13.86
N GLY A 398 4.37 7.35 14.12
CA GLY A 398 3.94 8.47 14.94
C GLY A 398 4.48 8.43 16.39
N VAL A 399 4.69 7.22 16.93
CA VAL A 399 5.29 7.02 18.27
C VAL A 399 6.81 7.13 18.25
N ILE A 400 7.46 6.54 17.24
CA ILE A 400 8.93 6.34 17.21
C ILE A 400 9.64 7.52 16.56
N VAL A 401 9.18 7.98 15.40
CA VAL A 401 9.90 8.92 14.54
C VAL A 401 9.50 10.36 14.78
N ALA A 402 8.22 10.65 14.95
CA ALA A 402 7.74 12.02 15.11
C ALA A 402 8.48 12.85 16.18
N PRO A 403 8.95 12.26 17.31
CA PRO A 403 9.73 13.00 18.29
C PRO A 403 11.19 13.25 17.92
N MET A 404 11.69 12.68 16.82
CA MET A 404 13.08 12.80 16.38
C MET A 404 13.23 13.77 15.19
N VAL A 405 12.12 14.06 14.51
CA VAL A 405 12.07 14.96 13.35
C VAL A 405 11.61 16.37 13.76
N LEU A 406 10.99 16.49 14.94
CA LEU A 406 10.61 17.74 15.60
C LEU A 406 11.74 18.23 16.50
#